data_b45617561d1063dc3e201d416b54803b
#
_entry.id   b45617561d1063dc3e201d416b54803b
#
_cell.length_a   1.000
_cell.length_b   1.000
_cell.length_c   1.000
_cell.angle_alpha   90.00
_cell.angle_beta   90.00
_cell.angle_gamma   90.00
#
_symmetry.space_group_name_H-M   'P 1'
#
loop_
_entity.id
_entity.type
_entity.pdbx_description
1 polymer ?
#
loop_
_entity_poly.entity_id
_entity_poly.type
_entity_poly.pdbx_seq_one_letter_code
_entity_poly.pdbx_strand_id
1 'polypeptide(L)'
;AFQAFQYLYIGSQIWVSRYNAIYGSFAAIPMFLLWTQISWSICLYGAQLCYVAQNLRNFSFSKETENISRRYHDFLCILIMSLICKRFQTDLPPYTAESLSDEHKIPIRLTTTILYELQDLHMIHETPMEDEDEEMGYLPAVDINRMNVGMLLNRLDEAGSEAFKIDRNRYNAP
;
A
#
# COMPACT_ATOMS: atom_id res chain seq x y z
N ALA A 1 15.32 -26.76 -6.44
CA ALA A 1 16.21 -26.23 -5.39
C ALA A 1 16.27 -27.18 -4.18
N PHE A 2 15.14 -27.59 -3.59
CA PHE A 2 15.08 -28.43 -2.39
C PHE A 2 15.75 -29.82 -2.58
N GLN A 3 15.46 -30.52 -3.68
CA GLN A 3 16.05 -31.83 -3.98
C GLN A 3 17.59 -31.75 -4.17
N ALA A 4 18.07 -30.72 -4.86
CA ALA A 4 19.51 -30.53 -5.03
C ALA A 4 20.21 -30.30 -3.69
N PHE A 5 19.59 -29.57 -2.79
CA PHE A 5 20.10 -29.34 -1.44
C PHE A 5 20.06 -30.60 -0.59
N GLN A 6 19.03 -31.44 -0.73
CA GLN A 6 18.92 -32.72 -0.07
C GLN A 6 20.05 -33.70 -0.49
N TYR A 7 20.40 -33.74 -1.78
CA TYR A 7 21.53 -34.51 -2.27
C TYR A 7 22.88 -34.01 -1.72
N LEU A 8 23.04 -32.70 -1.60
CA LEU A 8 24.24 -32.09 -1.01
C LEU A 8 24.36 -32.44 0.51
N TYR A 9 23.24 -32.42 1.22
CA TYR A 9 23.17 -32.79 2.63
C TYR A 9 23.55 -34.27 2.85
N ILE A 10 22.96 -35.18 2.07
CA ILE A 10 23.27 -36.62 2.15
C ILE A 10 24.75 -36.87 1.80
N GLY A 11 25.25 -36.18 0.75
CA GLY A 11 26.67 -36.26 0.35
C GLY A 11 27.62 -35.77 1.45
N SER A 12 27.26 -34.68 2.14
CA SER A 12 28.04 -34.15 3.26
C SER A 12 28.04 -35.08 4.47
N GLN A 13 26.94 -35.77 4.75
CA GLN A 13 26.86 -36.77 5.82
C GLN A 13 27.81 -37.97 5.56
N ILE A 14 27.90 -38.44 4.30
CA ILE A 14 28.81 -39.55 3.95
C ILE A 14 30.26 -39.10 4.12
N TRP A 15 30.59 -37.84 3.81
CA TRP A 15 31.93 -37.30 3.98
C TRP A 15 32.30 -37.11 5.46
N VAL A 16 31.37 -36.62 6.29
CA VAL A 16 31.52 -36.46 7.74
C VAL A 16 31.59 -37.81 8.45
N SER A 17 30.92 -38.84 7.92
CA SER A 17 30.96 -40.20 8.47
C SER A 17 32.39 -40.83 8.46
N ARG A 18 33.25 -40.38 7.53
CA ARG A 18 34.69 -40.80 7.52
C ARG A 18 35.53 -40.16 8.65
N TYR A 19 35.12 -38.99 9.16
CA TYR A 19 35.73 -38.32 10.31
C TYR A 19 35.10 -38.73 11.64
N ASN A 20 34.06 -39.57 11.62
CA ASN A 20 33.25 -39.94 12.79
C ASN A 20 33.89 -40.88 13.75
N ALA A 21 35.14 -41.33 13.54
CA ALA A 21 35.81 -42.18 14.50
C ALA A 21 36.12 -41.47 15.84
N ILE A 22 36.12 -40.13 15.87
CA ILE A 22 36.50 -39.35 17.07
C ILE A 22 35.30 -38.57 17.65
N TYR A 23 34.36 -38.11 16.85
CA TYR A 23 33.27 -37.21 17.31
C TYR A 23 31.88 -37.87 17.35
N GLY A 24 31.73 -39.12 16.88
CA GLY A 24 30.49 -39.91 17.01
C GLY A 24 29.20 -39.17 16.71
N SER A 25 28.21 -39.41 17.55
CA SER A 25 26.86 -38.81 17.42
C SER A 25 26.80 -37.29 17.68
N PHE A 26 27.84 -36.69 18.26
CA PHE A 26 27.87 -35.25 18.56
C PHE A 26 27.83 -34.36 17.29
N ALA A 27 28.39 -34.83 16.18
CA ALA A 27 28.36 -34.10 14.91
C ALA A 27 26.96 -34.05 14.26
N ALA A 28 26.08 -34.99 14.59
CA ALA A 28 24.72 -35.06 14.03
C ALA A 28 23.84 -33.90 14.48
N ILE A 29 23.98 -33.45 15.72
CA ILE A 29 23.16 -32.35 16.29
C ILE A 29 23.42 -31.00 15.58
N PRO A 30 24.67 -30.51 15.46
CA PRO A 30 24.96 -29.29 14.72
C PRO A 30 24.54 -29.38 13.25
N MET A 31 24.72 -30.52 12.59
CA MET A 31 24.29 -30.72 11.21
C MET A 31 22.78 -30.67 11.06
N PHE A 32 22.02 -31.25 11.98
CA PHE A 32 20.56 -31.16 12.01
C PHE A 32 20.07 -29.71 12.22
N LEU A 33 20.70 -28.98 13.14
CA LEU A 33 20.37 -27.55 13.37
C LEU A 33 20.65 -26.71 12.12
N LEU A 34 21.80 -26.94 11.48
CA LEU A 34 22.16 -26.24 10.26
C LEU A 34 21.19 -26.57 9.11
N TRP A 35 20.79 -27.84 8.97
CA TRP A 35 19.75 -28.23 8.01
C TRP A 35 18.43 -27.54 8.26
N THR A 36 17.97 -27.53 9.50
CA THR A 36 16.71 -26.87 9.89
C THR A 36 16.77 -25.39 9.61
N GLN A 37 17.87 -24.71 9.95
CA GLN A 37 18.08 -23.29 9.70
C GLN A 37 18.00 -22.96 8.21
N ILE A 38 18.66 -23.72 7.36
CA ILE A 38 18.64 -23.48 5.91
C ILE A 38 17.25 -23.76 5.32
N SER A 39 16.58 -24.82 5.78
CA SER A 39 15.22 -25.14 5.34
C SER A 39 14.23 -23.99 5.64
N TRP A 40 14.28 -23.45 6.85
CA TRP A 40 13.47 -22.29 7.23
C TRP A 40 13.83 -21.04 6.42
N SER A 41 15.12 -20.80 6.20
CA SER A 41 15.57 -19.64 5.39
C SER A 41 15.05 -19.71 3.96
N ILE A 42 15.07 -20.89 3.33
CA ILE A 42 14.53 -21.09 1.97
C ILE A 42 13.01 -20.86 1.96
N CYS A 43 12.30 -21.36 2.95
CA CYS A 43 10.85 -21.19 3.06
C CYS A 43 10.47 -19.71 3.21
N LEU A 44 11.13 -18.99 4.13
CA LEU A 44 10.90 -17.56 4.35
C LEU A 44 11.25 -16.73 3.12
N TYR A 45 12.37 -17.04 2.45
CA TYR A 45 12.75 -16.36 1.21
C TYR A 45 11.73 -16.58 0.09
N GLY A 46 11.21 -17.81 -0.04
CA GLY A 46 10.15 -18.12 -0.99
C GLY A 46 8.87 -17.36 -0.70
N ALA A 47 8.46 -17.28 0.56
CA ALA A 47 7.30 -16.49 0.98
C ALA A 47 7.48 -14.98 0.67
N GLN A 48 8.68 -14.46 0.91
CA GLN A 48 9.00 -13.07 0.62
C GLN A 48 8.99 -12.76 -0.88
N LEU A 49 9.51 -13.67 -1.70
CA LEU A 49 9.44 -13.53 -3.16
C LEU A 49 7.99 -13.55 -3.65
N CYS A 50 7.16 -14.42 -3.12
CA CYS A 50 5.74 -14.50 -3.44
C CYS A 50 5.03 -13.20 -3.07
N TYR A 51 5.25 -12.69 -1.87
CA TYR A 51 4.71 -11.41 -1.42
C TYR A 51 5.13 -10.24 -2.31
N VAL A 52 6.42 -10.16 -2.65
CA VAL A 52 6.93 -9.11 -3.55
C VAL A 52 6.31 -9.25 -4.94
N ALA A 53 6.21 -10.47 -5.49
CA ALA A 53 5.61 -10.68 -6.81
C ALA A 53 4.14 -10.27 -6.87
N GLN A 54 3.37 -10.55 -5.82
CA GLN A 54 1.97 -10.14 -5.70
C GLN A 54 1.82 -8.62 -5.57
N ASN A 55 2.74 -7.97 -4.88
CA ASN A 55 2.69 -6.53 -4.59
C ASN A 55 3.57 -5.66 -5.50
N LEU A 56 4.20 -6.22 -6.56
CA LEU A 56 5.06 -5.47 -7.49
C LEU A 56 4.37 -4.22 -8.05
N ARG A 57 3.08 -4.32 -8.35
CA ARG A 57 2.26 -3.23 -8.85
C ARG A 57 2.16 -2.07 -7.85
N ASN A 58 2.03 -2.38 -6.56
CA ASN A 58 1.96 -1.39 -5.48
C ASN A 58 3.33 -0.78 -5.15
N PHE A 59 4.42 -1.56 -5.29
CA PHE A 59 5.77 -1.10 -5.00
C PHE A 59 6.35 -0.17 -6.06
N SER A 60 6.07 -0.40 -7.35
CA SER A 60 6.58 0.45 -8.43
C SER A 60 6.05 1.88 -8.34
N PHE A 61 4.82 2.05 -7.85
CA PHE A 61 4.19 3.37 -7.70
C PHE A 61 4.51 4.06 -6.36
N SER A 62 5.03 3.33 -5.37
CA SER A 62 5.31 3.88 -4.03
C SER A 62 6.38 4.99 -4.05
N LYS A 63 7.33 4.91 -4.98
CA LYS A 63 8.45 5.85 -5.08
C LYS A 63 8.07 7.16 -5.79
N GLU A 64 7.04 7.13 -6.62
CA GLU A 64 6.56 8.31 -7.35
C GLU A 64 5.59 9.16 -6.52
N THR A 65 4.94 8.54 -5.51
CA THR A 65 3.92 9.21 -4.67
C THR A 65 4.52 10.11 -3.58
N GLU A 66 5.78 9.89 -3.21
CA GLU A 66 6.44 10.58 -2.08
C GLU A 66 6.84 12.03 -2.38
N ASN A 67 6.90 12.41 -3.67
CA ASN A 67 7.33 13.74 -4.13
C ASN A 67 6.34 14.41 -5.10
N ILE A 68 5.04 14.23 -4.88
CA ILE A 68 4.04 14.90 -5.71
C ILE A 68 3.99 16.38 -5.35
N SER A 69 4.07 17.24 -6.37
CA SER A 69 3.89 18.68 -6.15
C SER A 69 2.46 18.96 -5.68
N ARG A 70 2.29 19.91 -4.76
CA ARG A 70 0.98 20.34 -4.26
C ARG A 70 -0.02 20.60 -5.41
N ARG A 71 0.43 21.30 -6.44
CA ARG A 71 -0.40 21.61 -7.62
C ARG A 71 -0.91 20.35 -8.35
N TYR A 72 -0.10 19.31 -8.43
CA TYR A 72 -0.51 18.05 -9.05
C TYR A 72 -1.46 17.26 -8.15
N HIS A 73 -1.26 17.31 -6.84
CA HIS A 73 -2.17 16.75 -5.85
C HIS A 73 -3.56 17.40 -5.93
N ASP A 74 -3.63 18.73 -5.92
CA ASP A 74 -4.88 19.48 -6.07
C ASP A 74 -5.60 19.12 -7.37
N PHE A 75 -4.85 18.99 -8.46
CA PHE A 75 -5.40 18.54 -9.75
C PHE A 75 -6.01 17.13 -9.65
N LEU A 76 -5.35 16.20 -8.98
CA LEU A 76 -5.88 14.84 -8.80
C LEU A 76 -7.12 14.81 -7.90
N CYS A 77 -7.17 15.62 -6.85
CA CYS A 77 -8.35 15.77 -6.01
C CYS A 77 -9.56 16.26 -6.84
N ILE A 78 -9.37 17.27 -7.70
CA ILE A 78 -10.40 17.76 -8.60
C ILE A 78 -10.84 16.70 -9.60
N LEU A 79 -9.88 15.99 -10.19
CA LEU A 79 -10.14 14.93 -11.16
C LEU A 79 -10.97 13.81 -10.53
N ILE A 80 -10.53 13.24 -9.40
CA ILE A 80 -11.21 12.16 -8.70
C ILE A 80 -12.62 12.59 -8.28
N MET A 81 -12.75 13.79 -7.71
CA MET A 81 -14.06 14.31 -7.32
C MET A 81 -14.99 14.47 -8.54
N SER A 82 -14.47 14.95 -9.67
CA SER A 82 -15.27 15.11 -10.90
C SER A 82 -15.74 13.76 -11.47
N LEU A 83 -14.91 12.72 -11.37
CA LEU A 83 -15.24 11.36 -11.80
C LEU A 83 -16.34 10.75 -10.94
N ILE A 84 -16.24 10.90 -9.62
CA ILE A 84 -17.26 10.43 -8.67
C ILE A 84 -18.60 11.15 -8.94
N CYS A 85 -18.58 12.47 -9.10
CA CYS A 85 -19.79 13.24 -9.40
C CYS A 85 -20.42 12.84 -10.74
N LYS A 86 -19.61 12.67 -11.78
CA LYS A 86 -20.09 12.27 -13.11
C LYS A 86 -20.73 10.89 -13.06
N ARG A 87 -20.13 9.93 -12.34
CA ARG A 87 -20.65 8.57 -12.21
C ARG A 87 -21.97 8.55 -11.44
N PHE A 88 -22.07 9.36 -10.39
CA PHE A 88 -23.32 9.57 -9.66
C PHE A 88 -24.42 10.17 -10.52
N GLN A 89 -24.12 11.15 -11.41
CA GLN A 89 -25.10 11.74 -12.33
C GLN A 89 -25.63 10.77 -13.40
N THR A 90 -24.85 9.73 -13.73
CA THR A 90 -25.22 8.72 -14.71
C THR A 90 -25.90 7.50 -14.11
N ASP A 91 -26.25 7.52 -12.81
CA ASP A 91 -26.86 6.40 -12.06
C ASP A 91 -26.08 5.08 -12.20
N LEU A 92 -24.75 5.16 -12.35
CA LEU A 92 -23.89 3.98 -12.36
C LEU A 92 -23.47 3.64 -10.93
N PRO A 93 -23.13 2.34 -10.68
CA PRO A 93 -22.66 1.91 -9.36
C PRO A 93 -21.44 2.75 -8.93
N PRO A 94 -21.31 3.08 -7.63
CA PRO A 94 -20.23 3.90 -7.11
C PRO A 94 -18.85 3.36 -7.48
N TYR A 95 -17.86 4.23 -7.58
CA TYR A 95 -16.49 3.78 -7.72
C TYR A 95 -15.97 3.21 -6.42
N THR A 96 -15.30 2.06 -6.49
CA THR A 96 -14.39 1.59 -5.45
C THR A 96 -13.00 2.20 -5.66
N ALA A 97 -12.12 2.16 -4.65
CA ALA A 97 -10.76 2.65 -4.80
C ALA A 97 -9.99 1.90 -5.90
N GLU A 98 -10.24 0.58 -6.01
CA GLU A 98 -9.61 -0.27 -7.03
C GLU A 98 -10.14 0.04 -8.43
N SER A 99 -11.46 0.12 -8.61
CA SER A 99 -12.07 0.42 -9.91
C SER A 99 -11.63 1.77 -10.45
N LEU A 100 -11.54 2.79 -9.59
CA LEU A 100 -11.08 4.13 -9.94
C LEU A 100 -9.59 4.15 -10.31
N SER A 101 -8.77 3.39 -9.59
CA SER A 101 -7.34 3.22 -9.87
C SER A 101 -7.11 2.53 -11.23
N ASP A 102 -7.83 1.46 -11.50
CA ASP A 102 -7.63 0.63 -12.70
C ASP A 102 -8.16 1.30 -13.97
N GLU A 103 -9.35 1.90 -13.91
CA GLU A 103 -9.96 2.58 -15.06
C GLU A 103 -9.15 3.80 -15.50
N HIS A 104 -8.66 4.60 -14.52
CA HIS A 104 -7.96 5.85 -14.81
C HIS A 104 -6.44 5.75 -14.71
N LYS A 105 -5.90 4.55 -14.40
CA LYS A 105 -4.45 4.27 -14.25
C LYS A 105 -3.76 5.18 -13.25
N ILE A 106 -4.48 5.55 -12.20
CA ILE A 106 -3.93 6.29 -11.07
C ILE A 106 -3.40 5.29 -10.04
N PRO A 107 -2.20 5.49 -9.47
CA PRO A 107 -1.66 4.57 -8.46
C PRO A 107 -2.63 4.38 -7.30
N ILE A 108 -2.95 3.13 -6.92
CA ILE A 108 -3.95 2.80 -5.88
C ILE A 108 -3.68 3.53 -4.55
N ARG A 109 -2.41 3.63 -4.12
CA ARG A 109 -2.06 4.34 -2.88
C ARG A 109 -2.41 5.82 -2.95
N LEU A 110 -2.19 6.45 -4.09
CA LEU A 110 -2.51 7.86 -4.29
C LEU A 110 -4.02 8.07 -4.33
N THR A 111 -4.73 7.20 -5.06
CA THR A 111 -6.19 7.18 -5.09
C THR A 111 -6.76 7.05 -3.68
N THR A 112 -6.29 6.08 -2.92
CA THR A 112 -6.74 5.85 -1.54
C THR A 112 -6.43 7.03 -0.62
N THR A 113 -5.24 7.61 -0.73
CA THR A 113 -4.87 8.80 0.07
C THR A 113 -5.79 9.98 -0.22
N ILE A 114 -6.06 10.25 -1.50
CA ILE A 114 -6.96 11.33 -1.91
C ILE A 114 -8.40 11.05 -1.50
N LEU A 115 -8.86 9.80 -1.59
CA LEU A 115 -10.20 9.43 -1.14
C LEU A 115 -10.36 9.65 0.37
N TYR A 116 -9.39 9.27 1.18
CA TYR A 116 -9.42 9.55 2.63
C TYR A 116 -9.42 11.05 2.93
N GLU A 117 -8.63 11.83 2.20
CA GLU A 117 -8.61 13.28 2.35
C GLU A 117 -9.94 13.92 1.97
N LEU A 118 -10.55 13.51 0.85
CA LEU A 118 -11.86 13.99 0.43
C LEU A 118 -12.97 13.57 1.40
N GLN A 119 -12.85 12.42 2.04
CA GLN A 119 -13.75 11.93 3.08
C GLN A 119 -13.62 12.76 4.37
N ASP A 120 -12.39 13.06 4.80
CA ASP A 120 -12.11 13.91 5.97
C ASP A 120 -12.66 15.33 5.77
N LEU A 121 -12.58 15.83 4.54
CA LEU A 121 -13.20 17.10 4.11
C LEU A 121 -14.74 17.05 3.99
N HIS A 122 -15.35 15.90 4.26
CA HIS A 122 -16.79 15.69 4.08
C HIS A 122 -17.29 16.01 2.66
N MET A 123 -16.48 15.72 1.65
CA MET A 123 -16.82 15.87 0.24
C MET A 123 -17.42 14.60 -0.35
N ILE A 124 -17.05 13.45 0.19
CA ILE A 124 -17.53 12.11 -0.19
C ILE A 124 -17.93 11.30 1.03
N HIS A 125 -18.76 10.29 0.82
CA HIS A 125 -19.09 9.25 1.81
C HIS A 125 -18.74 7.87 1.26
N GLU A 126 -18.38 6.98 2.15
CA GLU A 126 -18.34 5.55 1.87
C GLU A 126 -19.75 4.95 1.95
N THR A 127 -20.04 4.05 1.03
CA THR A 127 -21.26 3.25 1.03
C THR A 127 -20.90 1.79 0.77
N PRO A 128 -21.48 0.84 1.52
CA PRO A 128 -21.26 -0.57 1.23
C PRO A 128 -21.91 -0.90 -0.13
N MET A 129 -21.22 -1.68 -0.95
CA MET A 129 -21.76 -2.20 -2.19
C MET A 129 -22.50 -3.51 -1.91
N GLU A 130 -23.53 -3.80 -2.70
CA GLU A 130 -24.36 -5.02 -2.53
C GLU A 130 -23.66 -6.31 -2.97
N ASP A 131 -22.45 -6.22 -3.53
CA ASP A 131 -21.68 -7.37 -3.97
C ASP A 131 -20.92 -8.06 -2.82
N GLU A 132 -20.70 -9.39 -2.95
CA GLU A 132 -20.21 -10.30 -1.90
C GLU A 132 -18.82 -10.01 -1.34
N ASP A 133 -18.08 -9.03 -1.88
CA ASP A 133 -16.67 -8.78 -1.54
C ASP A 133 -16.43 -7.64 -0.52
N GLU A 134 -17.46 -7.17 0.21
CA GLU A 134 -17.34 -6.10 1.22
C GLU A 134 -16.63 -4.81 0.72
N GLU A 135 -16.64 -4.57 -0.59
CA GLU A 135 -16.01 -3.37 -1.14
C GLU A 135 -16.83 -2.11 -0.82
N MET A 136 -16.11 -1.03 -0.46
CA MET A 136 -16.70 0.28 -0.20
C MET A 136 -16.71 1.13 -1.46
N GLY A 137 -17.90 1.59 -1.84
CA GLY A 137 -18.08 2.56 -2.91
C GLY A 137 -18.05 3.99 -2.38
N TYR A 138 -17.71 4.96 -3.23
CA TYR A 138 -17.63 6.38 -2.86
C TYR A 138 -18.70 7.19 -3.58
N LEU A 139 -19.49 7.94 -2.80
CA LEU A 139 -20.55 8.83 -3.28
C LEU A 139 -20.29 10.28 -2.85
N PRO A 140 -20.76 11.29 -3.63
CA PRO A 140 -20.68 12.68 -3.21
C PRO A 140 -21.46 12.93 -1.92
N ALA A 141 -20.85 13.63 -0.96
CA ALA A 141 -21.49 14.05 0.29
C ALA A 141 -22.20 15.38 0.21
N VAL A 142 -21.90 16.14 -0.84
CA VAL A 142 -22.42 17.49 -1.08
C VAL A 142 -23.26 17.48 -2.35
N ASP A 143 -24.32 18.32 -2.38
CA ASP A 143 -25.12 18.50 -3.58
C ASP A 143 -24.24 18.90 -4.78
N ILE A 144 -24.28 18.09 -5.82
CA ILE A 144 -23.45 18.24 -7.02
C ILE A 144 -23.69 19.61 -7.69
N ASN A 145 -24.93 20.13 -7.64
CA ASN A 145 -25.27 21.44 -8.22
C ASN A 145 -24.63 22.62 -7.48
N ARG A 146 -24.25 22.43 -6.22
CA ARG A 146 -23.59 23.44 -5.38
C ARG A 146 -22.08 23.30 -5.35
N MET A 147 -21.58 22.17 -5.84
CA MET A 147 -20.16 21.87 -5.84
C MET A 147 -19.45 22.64 -6.96
N ASN A 148 -18.39 23.34 -6.61
CA ASN A 148 -17.50 23.98 -7.56
C ASN A 148 -16.02 23.77 -7.16
N VAL A 149 -15.13 23.95 -8.13
CA VAL A 149 -13.69 23.78 -7.94
C VAL A 149 -13.13 24.69 -6.84
N GLY A 150 -13.64 25.94 -6.75
CA GLY A 150 -13.22 26.89 -5.73
C GLY A 150 -13.57 26.42 -4.30
N MET A 151 -14.76 25.83 -4.12
CA MET A 151 -15.17 25.25 -2.84
C MET A 151 -14.26 24.09 -2.42
N LEU A 152 -13.90 23.20 -3.37
CA LEU A 152 -13.00 22.09 -3.11
C LEU A 152 -11.60 22.57 -2.71
N LEU A 153 -11.02 23.50 -3.47
CA LEU A 153 -9.71 24.06 -3.19
C LEU A 153 -9.65 24.78 -1.86
N ASN A 154 -10.68 25.57 -1.52
CA ASN A 154 -10.76 26.25 -0.23
C ASN A 154 -10.78 25.24 0.92
N ARG A 155 -11.56 24.16 0.82
CA ARG A 155 -11.58 23.11 1.84
C ARG A 155 -10.23 22.38 1.95
N LEU A 156 -9.54 22.12 0.83
CA LEU A 156 -8.20 21.56 0.82
C LEU A 156 -7.17 22.49 1.47
N ASP A 157 -7.28 23.80 1.26
CA ASP A 157 -6.40 24.80 1.87
C ASP A 157 -6.66 24.97 3.38
N GLU A 158 -7.93 24.84 3.81
CA GLU A 158 -8.34 24.90 5.23
C GLU A 158 -8.02 23.61 6.01
N ALA A 159 -7.83 22.47 5.34
CA ALA A 159 -7.55 21.16 5.96
C ALA A 159 -6.19 21.07 6.67
N GLY A 160 -5.32 22.06 6.51
CA GLY A 160 -4.02 22.12 7.16
C GLY A 160 -4.15 22.56 8.62
N SER A 161 -3.40 21.91 9.53
CA SER A 161 -3.31 22.38 10.92
C SER A 161 -2.54 23.71 10.99
N GLU A 162 -3.21 24.80 11.32
CA GLU A 162 -2.59 26.09 11.67
C GLU A 162 -2.00 26.11 13.10
N ALA A 163 -2.13 25.03 13.87
CA ALA A 163 -1.72 24.94 15.26
C ALA A 163 -0.20 24.82 15.48
N PHE A 164 0.60 25.44 14.64
CA PHE A 164 2.00 25.64 14.94
C PHE A 164 2.14 26.72 16.02
N LYS A 165 2.78 26.38 17.15
CA LYS A 165 3.19 27.34 18.17
C LYS A 165 4.32 28.24 17.66
N ILE A 166 4.06 29.00 16.61
CA ILE A 166 4.94 30.07 16.18
C ILE A 166 4.60 31.25 17.08
N ASP A 167 5.61 31.76 17.78
CA ASP A 167 5.48 32.95 18.61
C ASP A 167 5.28 34.18 17.68
N ARG A 168 4.02 34.43 17.30
CA ARG A 168 3.62 35.54 16.40
C ARG A 168 4.09 36.90 16.92
N ASN A 169 4.27 37.03 18.24
CA ASN A 169 4.73 38.29 18.85
C ASN A 169 6.19 38.64 18.49
N ARG A 170 7.00 37.65 18.09
CA ARG A 170 8.40 37.84 17.73
C ARG A 170 8.57 38.37 16.29
N TYR A 171 7.57 38.22 15.44
CA TYR A 171 7.63 38.65 14.04
C TYR A 171 6.81 39.90 13.73
N ASN A 172 5.98 40.38 14.69
CA ASN A 172 5.19 41.61 14.56
C ASN A 172 5.82 42.79 15.23
N ALA A 173 7.12 42.76 15.57
CA ALA A 173 7.85 43.95 16.03
C ALA A 173 8.15 44.85 14.82
N PRO A 174 7.81 46.17 14.89
CA PRO A 174 8.02 47.13 13.82
C PRO A 174 9.49 47.34 13.47
#